data_8810aa119312e6b02450a3f29a22698b
#
_entry.id   8810aa119312e6b02450a3f29a22698b
#
_cell.length_a   1.000
_cell.length_b   1.000
_cell.length_c   1.000
_cell.angle_alpha   90.00
_cell.angle_beta   90.00
_cell.angle_gamma   90.00
#
_symmetry.space_group_name_H-M   'P 1'
#
loop_
_entity.id
_entity.type
_entity.pdbx_description
1 polymer ?
#
loop_
_entity_poly.entity_id
_entity_poly.type
_entity_poly.pdbx_seq_one_letter_code
_entity_poly.pdbx_strand_id
1 'polypeptide(L)'
;KFKLNSKVTSVSNKDGQVEVTFTNNKTSNEEKILADKVLVSVGRKPYTEGLNLTKMGIKKDKQGKIEVNEKLQTSISNIYAIGDVIKGPMLAHKAEEEGVAVAEIIAGQAGHVNYDVIPGVVYTSPEVAVVGKTEEQLKIENINYKVGKFPFLANSRAKVNNETDGFVKILADK
;
A
#
# COMPACT_ATOMS: atom_id res chain seq x y z
N LYS A 1 -11.00 -20.60 -4.02
CA LYS A 1 -10.05 -21.30 -3.13
C LYS A 1 -8.75 -20.50 -3.07
N PHE A 2 -8.24 -20.20 -1.86
CA PHE A 2 -6.97 -19.47 -1.69
C PHE A 2 -5.79 -20.46 -1.65
N LYS A 3 -4.69 -20.09 -2.30
CA LYS A 3 -3.39 -20.75 -2.22
C LYS A 3 -2.38 -19.79 -1.60
N LEU A 4 -2.39 -19.71 -0.27
CA LEU A 4 -1.47 -18.84 0.48
C LEU A 4 -0.04 -19.37 0.48
N ASN A 5 0.93 -18.48 0.73
CA ASN A 5 2.37 -18.79 0.69
C ASN A 5 2.84 -19.40 -0.64
N SER A 6 2.23 -19.00 -1.74
CA SER A 6 2.51 -19.54 -3.08
C SER A 6 3.09 -18.45 -3.97
N LYS A 7 4.18 -18.80 -4.67
CA LYS A 7 4.83 -17.94 -5.65
C LYS A 7 4.56 -18.50 -7.04
N VAL A 8 3.92 -17.71 -7.91
CA VAL A 8 3.75 -18.08 -9.31
C VAL A 8 5.12 -18.06 -10.00
N THR A 9 5.46 -19.14 -10.67
CA THR A 9 6.74 -19.35 -11.37
C THR A 9 6.61 -19.27 -12.87
N SER A 10 5.46 -19.69 -13.42
CA SER A 10 5.18 -19.54 -14.86
C SER A 10 3.69 -19.45 -15.16
N VAL A 11 3.39 -18.83 -16.28
CA VAL A 11 2.05 -18.77 -16.88
C VAL A 11 2.21 -19.04 -18.36
N SER A 12 1.51 -20.04 -18.90
CA SER A 12 1.59 -20.45 -20.31
C SER A 12 0.22 -20.81 -20.88
N ASN A 13 0.01 -20.55 -22.18
CA ASN A 13 -1.17 -21.03 -22.89
C ASN A 13 -1.03 -22.52 -23.21
N LYS A 14 -2.09 -23.28 -22.94
CA LYS A 14 -2.15 -24.71 -23.21
C LYS A 14 -3.55 -25.07 -23.70
N ASP A 15 -3.67 -25.47 -24.97
CA ASP A 15 -4.91 -25.98 -25.59
C ASP A 15 -6.15 -25.07 -25.35
N GLY A 16 -5.98 -23.74 -25.45
CA GLY A 16 -7.05 -22.76 -25.27
C GLY A 16 -7.31 -22.36 -23.82
N GLN A 17 -6.60 -22.96 -22.87
CA GLN A 17 -6.60 -22.58 -21.45
C GLN A 17 -5.25 -21.99 -21.04
N VAL A 18 -5.19 -21.42 -19.85
CA VAL A 18 -3.96 -20.89 -19.26
C VAL A 18 -3.50 -21.81 -18.12
N GLU A 19 -2.35 -22.44 -18.26
CA GLU A 19 -1.71 -23.17 -17.18
C GLU A 19 -0.90 -22.22 -16.32
N VAL A 20 -1.19 -22.18 -15.02
CA VAL A 20 -0.45 -21.43 -14.00
C VAL A 20 0.31 -22.41 -13.14
N THR A 21 1.64 -22.30 -13.11
CA THR A 21 2.52 -23.05 -12.22
C THR A 21 2.93 -22.18 -11.04
N PHE A 22 2.86 -22.72 -9.84
CA PHE A 22 3.27 -22.03 -8.63
C PHE A 22 3.90 -22.97 -7.62
N THR A 23 4.82 -22.45 -6.83
CA THR A 23 5.52 -23.19 -5.77
C THR A 23 5.07 -22.69 -4.41
N ASN A 24 4.78 -23.61 -3.51
CA ASN A 24 4.50 -23.29 -2.11
C ASN A 24 5.82 -22.97 -1.38
N ASN A 25 5.95 -21.75 -0.84
CA ASN A 25 7.19 -21.28 -0.21
C ASN A 25 7.55 -22.01 1.10
N LYS A 26 6.60 -22.76 1.71
CA LYS A 26 6.86 -23.52 2.95
C LYS A 26 7.26 -24.95 2.68
N THR A 27 6.67 -25.58 1.66
CA THR A 27 6.86 -27.01 1.36
C THR A 27 7.74 -27.23 0.15
N SER A 28 8.02 -26.18 -0.63
CA SER A 28 8.71 -26.24 -1.94
C SER A 28 8.01 -27.12 -2.99
N ASN A 29 6.76 -27.51 -2.74
CA ASN A 29 5.99 -28.30 -3.71
C ASN A 29 5.53 -27.39 -4.85
N GLU A 30 5.68 -27.91 -6.07
CA GLU A 30 5.14 -27.29 -7.28
C GLU A 30 3.73 -27.82 -7.56
N GLU A 31 2.82 -26.92 -7.87
CA GLU A 31 1.44 -27.22 -8.28
C GLU A 31 1.10 -26.49 -9.58
N LYS A 32 0.14 -27.06 -10.33
CA LYS A 32 -0.38 -26.48 -11.57
C LYS A 32 -1.89 -26.33 -11.50
N ILE A 33 -2.40 -25.27 -12.07
CA ILE A 33 -3.84 -25.01 -12.20
C ILE A 33 -4.12 -24.58 -13.63
N LEU A 34 -5.18 -25.12 -14.22
CA LEU A 34 -5.75 -24.64 -15.49
C LEU A 34 -6.85 -23.63 -15.20
N ALA A 35 -6.89 -22.56 -15.97
CA ALA A 35 -7.91 -21.52 -15.90
C ALA A 35 -8.24 -20.99 -17.29
N ASP A 36 -9.43 -20.44 -17.48
CA ASP A 36 -9.82 -19.80 -18.74
C ASP A 36 -9.14 -18.43 -18.90
N LYS A 37 -8.93 -17.73 -17.81
CA LYS A 37 -8.29 -16.40 -17.74
C LYS A 37 -7.42 -16.29 -16.50
N VAL A 38 -6.36 -15.48 -16.58
CA VAL A 38 -5.49 -15.16 -15.45
C VAL A 38 -5.43 -13.64 -15.29
N LEU A 39 -5.79 -13.16 -14.11
CA LEU A 39 -5.63 -11.77 -13.71
C LEU A 39 -4.31 -11.63 -12.93
N VAL A 40 -3.40 -10.78 -13.43
CA VAL A 40 -2.16 -10.43 -12.73
C VAL A 40 -2.43 -9.19 -11.87
N SER A 41 -2.41 -9.38 -10.54
CA SER A 41 -2.67 -8.33 -9.55
C SER A 41 -1.66 -8.42 -8.40
N VAL A 42 -0.36 -8.34 -8.73
CA VAL A 42 0.77 -8.60 -7.81
C VAL A 42 1.40 -7.34 -7.24
N GLY A 43 0.75 -6.19 -7.37
CA GLY A 43 1.20 -4.89 -6.88
C GLY A 43 1.82 -4.02 -7.96
N ARG A 44 2.56 -3.00 -7.54
CA ARG A 44 3.13 -1.95 -8.38
C ARG A 44 4.63 -1.84 -8.14
N LYS A 45 5.34 -1.35 -9.14
CA LYS A 45 6.77 -1.01 -9.05
C LYS A 45 6.96 0.48 -9.33
N PRO A 46 7.96 1.15 -8.71
CA PRO A 46 8.31 2.51 -9.09
C PRO A 46 8.79 2.54 -10.53
N TYR A 47 8.24 3.43 -11.34
CA TYR A 47 8.68 3.60 -12.73
C TYR A 47 9.65 4.76 -12.79
N THR A 48 10.92 4.45 -12.93
CA THR A 48 12.04 5.42 -12.97
C THR A 48 12.90 5.29 -14.22
N GLU A 49 12.42 4.53 -15.22
CA GLU A 49 13.15 4.34 -16.48
C GLU A 49 13.20 5.64 -17.28
N GLY A 50 14.29 5.86 -17.99
CA GLY A 50 14.52 7.07 -18.80
C GLY A 50 14.98 8.30 -18.02
N LEU A 51 14.89 8.31 -16.68
CA LEU A 51 15.32 9.48 -15.87
C LEU A 51 16.82 9.59 -15.65
N ASN A 52 17.61 8.63 -16.12
CA ASN A 52 19.09 8.61 -15.98
C ASN A 52 19.60 8.77 -14.53
N LEU A 53 18.83 8.33 -13.53
CA LEU A 53 19.10 8.56 -12.11
C LEU A 53 20.50 8.14 -11.67
N THR A 54 20.98 6.98 -12.15
CA THR A 54 22.33 6.48 -11.82
C THR A 54 23.42 7.41 -12.34
N LYS A 55 23.28 7.94 -13.58
CA LYS A 55 24.23 8.90 -14.15
C LYS A 55 24.26 10.22 -13.38
N MET A 56 23.13 10.61 -12.81
CA MET A 56 23.00 11.80 -11.98
C MET A 56 23.46 11.59 -10.54
N GLY A 57 23.81 10.37 -10.14
CA GLY A 57 24.18 10.04 -8.76
C GLY A 57 23.01 9.95 -7.79
N ILE A 58 21.78 9.84 -8.28
CA ILE A 58 20.59 9.65 -7.46
C ILE A 58 20.48 8.20 -7.03
N LYS A 59 20.40 7.97 -5.73
CA LYS A 59 20.38 6.63 -5.11
C LYS A 59 18.98 6.03 -5.17
N LYS A 60 18.95 4.71 -5.30
CA LYS A 60 17.72 3.89 -5.20
C LYS A 60 17.92 2.76 -4.19
N ASP A 61 16.86 2.39 -3.53
CA ASP A 61 16.84 1.21 -2.65
C ASP A 61 16.81 -0.11 -3.46
N LYS A 62 16.81 -1.24 -2.74
CA LYS A 62 16.75 -2.59 -3.33
C LYS A 62 15.45 -2.88 -4.10
N GLN A 63 14.40 -2.08 -3.87
CA GLN A 63 13.10 -2.20 -4.54
C GLN A 63 13.01 -1.26 -5.77
N GLY A 64 14.06 -0.48 -6.04
CA GLY A 64 14.12 0.49 -7.13
C GLY A 64 13.49 1.84 -6.81
N LYS A 65 13.10 2.09 -5.55
CA LYS A 65 12.56 3.38 -5.10
C LYS A 65 13.69 4.38 -4.89
N ILE A 66 13.43 5.64 -5.20
CA ILE A 66 14.38 6.75 -4.98
C ILE A 66 14.51 6.98 -3.48
N GLU A 67 15.75 7.02 -2.99
CA GLU A 67 16.02 7.37 -1.59
C GLU A 67 15.91 8.87 -1.39
N VAL A 68 15.16 9.29 -0.37
CA VAL A 68 14.98 10.69 0.02
C VAL A 68 15.19 10.84 1.53
N ASN A 69 15.57 12.05 1.94
CA ASN A 69 15.63 12.44 3.35
C ASN A 69 14.25 12.91 3.88
N GLU A 70 14.20 13.38 5.12
CA GLU A 70 12.98 13.89 5.76
C GLU A 70 12.35 15.10 5.06
N LYS A 71 13.13 15.82 4.24
CA LYS A 71 12.67 16.94 3.40
C LYS A 71 12.32 16.51 1.97
N LEU A 72 12.19 15.21 1.71
CA LEU A 72 11.91 14.65 0.40
C LEU A 72 12.98 14.97 -0.67
N GLN A 73 14.20 15.40 -0.24
CA GLN A 73 15.33 15.62 -1.12
C GLN A 73 16.02 14.30 -1.44
N THR A 74 16.42 14.12 -2.67
CA THR A 74 17.28 13.00 -3.11
C THR A 74 18.73 13.17 -2.62
N SER A 75 19.63 12.32 -3.07
CA SER A 75 21.08 12.51 -2.87
C SER A 75 21.64 13.78 -3.54
N ILE A 76 20.85 14.45 -4.37
CA ILE A 76 21.17 15.73 -5.01
C ILE A 76 20.26 16.80 -4.42
N SER A 77 20.82 17.78 -3.74
CA SER A 77 20.12 18.72 -2.85
C SER A 77 19.04 19.58 -3.50
N ASN A 78 19.10 19.81 -4.80
CA ASN A 78 18.11 20.58 -5.56
C ASN A 78 17.12 19.67 -6.32
N ILE A 79 17.14 18.36 -6.09
CA ILE A 79 16.22 17.38 -6.70
C ILE A 79 15.44 16.70 -5.59
N TYR A 80 14.12 16.76 -5.71
CA TYR A 80 13.16 16.15 -4.80
C TYR A 80 12.47 14.98 -5.50
N ALA A 81 11.97 14.02 -4.73
CA ALA A 81 11.14 12.95 -5.24
C ALA A 81 9.97 12.69 -4.29
N ILE A 82 8.79 12.45 -4.86
CA ILE A 82 7.53 12.26 -4.16
C ILE A 82 6.70 11.12 -4.79
N GLY A 83 5.67 10.68 -4.11
CA GLY A 83 4.67 9.75 -4.62
C GLY A 83 5.18 8.32 -4.74
N ASP A 84 4.75 7.65 -5.80
CA ASP A 84 4.95 6.21 -6.00
C ASP A 84 6.42 5.80 -6.20
N VAL A 85 7.29 6.75 -6.53
CA VAL A 85 8.71 6.48 -6.79
C VAL A 85 9.58 6.48 -5.53
N ILE A 86 9.05 6.87 -4.37
CA ILE A 86 9.74 6.85 -3.08
C ILE A 86 9.15 5.81 -2.13
N LYS A 87 9.74 5.67 -0.95
CA LYS A 87 9.27 4.76 0.12
C LYS A 87 7.85 5.12 0.59
N GLY A 88 7.08 4.11 0.97
CA GLY A 88 5.71 4.24 1.50
C GLY A 88 4.66 3.63 0.57
N PRO A 89 3.37 3.74 0.93
CA PRO A 89 2.27 3.25 0.11
C PRO A 89 2.14 4.06 -1.19
N MET A 90 1.76 3.38 -2.27
CA MET A 90 1.53 4.01 -3.57
C MET A 90 0.09 4.51 -3.64
N LEU A 91 -0.17 5.68 -3.05
CA LEU A 91 -1.48 6.29 -2.89
C LEU A 91 -1.45 7.76 -3.37
N ALA A 92 -2.47 8.16 -4.14
CA ALA A 92 -2.56 9.49 -4.73
C ALA A 92 -2.53 10.60 -3.66
N HIS A 93 -3.34 10.48 -2.61
CA HIS A 93 -3.41 11.46 -1.53
C HIS A 93 -2.10 11.61 -0.75
N LYS A 94 -1.30 10.50 -0.59
CA LYS A 94 0.06 10.60 -0.03
C LYS A 94 0.96 11.46 -0.95
N ALA A 95 0.90 11.24 -2.25
CA ALA A 95 1.69 11.99 -3.22
C ALA A 95 1.30 13.48 -3.26
N GLU A 96 0.01 13.79 -3.10
CA GLU A 96 -0.52 15.15 -3.03
C GLU A 96 0.02 15.89 -1.79
N GLU A 97 -0.06 15.29 -0.61
CA GLU A 97 0.50 15.84 0.63
C GLU A 97 2.02 16.06 0.53
N GLU A 98 2.74 15.09 -0.02
CA GLU A 98 4.18 15.22 -0.26
C GLU A 98 4.48 16.37 -1.25
N GLY A 99 3.65 16.56 -2.27
CA GLY A 99 3.78 17.64 -3.24
C GLY A 99 3.62 19.01 -2.60
N VAL A 100 2.62 19.17 -1.75
CA VAL A 100 2.41 20.41 -0.96
C VAL A 100 3.60 20.65 -0.04
N ALA A 101 4.02 19.65 0.73
CA ALA A 101 5.16 19.77 1.65
C ALA A 101 6.46 20.17 0.92
N VAL A 102 6.75 19.59 -0.24
CA VAL A 102 7.93 19.97 -1.06
C VAL A 102 7.81 21.40 -1.55
N ALA A 103 6.65 21.84 -2.02
CA ALA A 103 6.45 23.21 -2.46
C ALA A 103 6.69 24.21 -1.32
N GLU A 104 6.18 23.94 -0.12
CA GLU A 104 6.40 24.73 1.09
C GLU A 104 7.89 24.77 1.48
N ILE A 105 8.58 23.62 1.46
CA ILE A 105 10.02 23.53 1.75
C ILE A 105 10.83 24.38 0.77
N ILE A 106 10.54 24.31 -0.53
CA ILE A 106 11.21 25.11 -1.56
C ILE A 106 10.95 26.61 -1.35
N ALA A 107 9.74 26.97 -0.88
CA ALA A 107 9.39 28.34 -0.53
C ALA A 107 9.98 28.83 0.81
N GLY A 108 10.78 28.00 1.49
CA GLY A 108 11.38 28.32 2.79
C GLY A 108 10.43 28.18 3.99
N GLN A 109 9.32 27.48 3.80
CA GLN A 109 8.34 27.19 4.85
C GLN A 109 8.60 25.81 5.48
N ALA A 110 7.89 25.51 6.58
CA ALA A 110 8.00 24.23 7.30
C ALA A 110 7.04 23.18 6.72
N GLY A 111 7.30 22.69 5.50
CA GLY A 111 6.53 21.61 4.90
C GLY A 111 6.70 20.29 5.68
N HIS A 112 5.58 19.62 5.98
CA HIS A 112 5.55 18.37 6.73
C HIS A 112 4.44 17.44 6.27
N VAL A 113 4.74 16.13 6.23
CA VAL A 113 3.75 15.07 5.96
C VAL A 113 3.65 14.16 7.18
N ASN A 114 2.44 13.99 7.71
CA ASN A 114 2.21 13.03 8.78
C ASN A 114 1.87 11.64 8.18
N TYR A 115 2.88 10.79 8.08
CA TYR A 115 2.72 9.45 7.52
C TYR A 115 1.91 8.47 8.40
N ASP A 116 1.70 8.77 9.68
CA ASP A 116 0.95 7.91 10.60
C ASP A 116 -0.57 8.00 10.37
N VAL A 117 -1.04 9.00 9.66
CA VAL A 117 -2.47 9.22 9.41
C VAL A 117 -2.88 9.15 7.93
N ILE A 118 -2.07 8.49 7.11
CA ILE A 118 -2.43 8.23 5.71
C ILE A 118 -3.52 7.16 5.66
N PRO A 119 -4.73 7.47 5.17
CA PRO A 119 -5.80 6.49 5.08
C PRO A 119 -5.53 5.47 3.99
N GLY A 120 -5.92 4.21 4.25
CA GLY A 120 -5.92 3.13 3.27
C GLY A 120 -7.34 2.61 3.04
N VAL A 121 -7.66 2.28 1.80
CA VAL A 121 -8.98 1.74 1.43
C VAL A 121 -8.82 0.51 0.56
N VAL A 122 -9.63 -0.52 0.85
CA VAL A 122 -9.82 -1.68 -0.01
C VAL A 122 -11.24 -1.61 -0.57
N TYR A 123 -11.36 -1.35 -1.87
CA TYR A 123 -12.63 -1.14 -2.57
C TYR A 123 -13.31 -2.47 -2.93
N THR A 124 -13.58 -3.26 -1.93
CA THR A 124 -14.33 -4.52 -2.02
C THR A 124 -15.80 -4.29 -1.65
N SER A 125 -16.64 -5.31 -1.75
CA SER A 125 -17.98 -5.30 -1.21
C SER A 125 -18.09 -6.40 -0.12
N PRO A 126 -18.20 -6.04 1.16
CA PRO A 126 -18.13 -4.69 1.74
C PRO A 126 -16.73 -4.05 1.63
N GLU A 127 -16.70 -2.71 1.59
CA GLU A 127 -15.49 -1.90 1.56
C GLU A 127 -14.82 -1.84 2.95
N VAL A 128 -13.48 -1.75 2.98
CA VAL A 128 -12.71 -1.60 4.22
C VAL A 128 -11.82 -0.36 4.13
N ALA A 129 -11.95 0.55 5.08
CA ALA A 129 -11.10 1.72 5.21
C ALA A 129 -10.42 1.74 6.58
N VAL A 130 -9.16 2.18 6.60
CA VAL A 130 -8.35 2.25 7.82
C VAL A 130 -7.50 3.52 7.83
N VAL A 131 -7.23 4.05 9.02
CA VAL A 131 -6.26 5.11 9.25
C VAL A 131 -5.62 4.92 10.63
N GLY A 132 -4.34 5.26 10.75
CA GLY A 132 -3.60 5.08 12.00
C GLY A 132 -3.20 3.63 12.28
N LYS A 133 -2.88 3.35 13.54
CA LYS A 133 -2.35 2.05 13.98
C LYS A 133 -3.44 1.02 14.21
N THR A 134 -3.14 -0.24 13.91
CA THR A 134 -4.00 -1.38 14.24
C THR A 134 -3.79 -1.83 15.70
N GLU A 135 -4.71 -2.65 16.23
CA GLU A 135 -4.56 -3.22 17.58
C GLU A 135 -3.29 -4.07 17.70
N GLU A 136 -2.92 -4.79 16.65
CA GLU A 136 -1.72 -5.61 16.60
C GLU A 136 -0.46 -4.77 16.74
N GLN A 137 -0.41 -3.64 16.03
CA GLN A 137 0.71 -2.69 16.13
C GLN A 137 0.80 -2.08 17.52
N LEU A 138 -0.32 -1.62 18.09
CA LEU A 138 -0.36 -1.06 19.44
C LEU A 138 0.09 -2.08 20.50
N LYS A 139 -0.29 -3.35 20.36
CA LYS A 139 0.17 -4.44 21.25
C LYS A 139 1.68 -4.68 21.15
N ILE A 140 2.23 -4.70 19.94
CA ILE A 140 3.68 -4.87 19.72
C ILE A 140 4.46 -3.69 20.33
N GLU A 141 3.94 -2.47 20.20
CA GLU A 141 4.54 -1.24 20.73
C GLU A 141 4.28 -1.04 22.24
N ASN A 142 3.51 -1.91 22.88
CA ASN A 142 3.09 -1.82 24.29
C ASN A 142 2.33 -0.50 24.61
N ILE A 143 1.57 0.03 23.66
CA ILE A 143 0.76 1.22 23.85
C ILE A 143 -0.59 0.80 24.43
N ASN A 144 -1.00 1.44 25.54
CA ASN A 144 -2.32 1.21 26.15
C ASN A 144 -3.40 1.97 25.35
N TYR A 145 -4.48 1.28 25.03
CA TYR A 145 -5.59 1.84 24.27
C TYR A 145 -6.95 1.37 24.79
N LYS A 146 -7.99 2.11 24.43
CA LYS A 146 -9.40 1.74 24.59
C LYS A 146 -9.98 1.46 23.22
N VAL A 147 -10.95 0.56 23.17
CA VAL A 147 -11.64 0.18 21.91
C VAL A 147 -13.09 0.61 21.98
N GLY A 148 -13.51 1.43 21.01
CA GLY A 148 -14.91 1.71 20.71
C GLY A 148 -15.34 0.97 19.45
N LYS A 149 -16.55 0.39 19.44
CA LYS A 149 -17.15 -0.24 18.26
C LYS A 149 -18.60 0.20 18.10
N PHE A 150 -18.98 0.46 16.83
CA PHE A 150 -20.36 0.77 16.48
C PHE A 150 -20.75 -0.01 15.21
N PRO A 151 -21.72 -0.94 15.28
CA PRO A 151 -22.12 -1.76 14.15
C PRO A 151 -22.95 -0.96 13.13
N PHE A 152 -22.74 -1.19 11.84
CA PHE A 152 -23.51 -0.53 10.78
C PHE A 152 -25.01 -0.91 10.81
N LEU A 153 -25.37 -2.05 11.38
CA LEU A 153 -26.77 -2.42 11.63
C LEU A 153 -27.53 -1.36 12.47
N ALA A 154 -26.83 -0.58 13.29
CA ALA A 154 -27.42 0.50 14.10
C ALA A 154 -27.36 1.87 13.39
N ASN A 155 -26.78 1.96 12.19
CA ASN A 155 -26.64 3.18 11.41
C ASN A 155 -27.83 3.33 10.44
N SER A 156 -28.51 4.48 10.47
CA SER A 156 -29.69 4.74 9.63
C SER A 156 -29.35 4.75 8.15
N ARG A 157 -28.22 5.33 7.76
CA ARG A 157 -27.78 5.39 6.35
C ARG A 157 -27.50 3.98 5.81
N ALA A 158 -26.80 3.14 6.59
CA ALA A 158 -26.54 1.76 6.22
C ALA A 158 -27.83 0.95 6.03
N LYS A 159 -28.84 1.18 6.90
CA LYS A 159 -30.18 0.56 6.75
C LYS A 159 -30.89 0.99 5.48
N VAL A 160 -30.87 2.28 5.17
CA VAL A 160 -31.50 2.82 3.95
C VAL A 160 -30.85 2.21 2.70
N ASN A 161 -29.54 2.06 2.70
CA ASN A 161 -28.78 1.48 1.59
C ASN A 161 -28.85 -0.06 1.54
N ASN A 162 -29.41 -0.71 2.58
CA ASN A 162 -29.34 -2.17 2.78
C ASN A 162 -27.90 -2.72 2.80
N GLU A 163 -26.97 -1.94 3.39
CA GLU A 163 -25.54 -2.24 3.52
C GLU A 163 -25.15 -2.22 5.01
N THR A 164 -25.72 -3.14 5.79
CA THR A 164 -25.59 -3.17 7.25
C THR A 164 -24.43 -4.01 7.77
N ASP A 165 -23.69 -4.68 6.88
CA ASP A 165 -22.55 -5.50 7.23
C ASP A 165 -21.35 -4.61 7.63
N GLY A 166 -20.72 -4.98 8.77
CA GLY A 166 -19.54 -4.32 9.24
C GLY A 166 -19.76 -3.36 10.42
N PHE A 167 -18.76 -2.54 10.68
CA PHE A 167 -18.72 -1.66 11.85
C PHE A 167 -17.67 -0.57 11.70
N VAL A 168 -17.80 0.50 12.49
CA VAL A 168 -16.70 1.41 12.78
C VAL A 168 -16.00 0.95 14.06
N LYS A 169 -14.66 0.89 14.03
CA LYS A 169 -13.82 0.66 15.22
C LYS A 169 -12.86 1.83 15.40
N ILE A 170 -12.80 2.35 16.63
CA ILE A 170 -11.90 3.42 17.01
C ILE A 170 -11.00 2.91 18.13
N LEU A 171 -9.70 3.17 18.01
CA LEU A 171 -8.71 2.95 19.04
C LEU A 171 -8.27 4.31 19.55
N ALA A 172 -8.39 4.56 20.83
CA ALA A 172 -8.05 5.82 21.46
C ALA A 172 -7.06 5.58 22.62
N ASP A 173 -6.23 6.56 22.91
CA ASP A 173 -5.38 6.55 24.09
C ASP A 173 -6.20 6.39 25.37
N LYS A 174 -5.55 5.85 26.43
CA LYS A 174 -6.18 5.60 27.71
C LYS A 174 -6.25 6.88 28.56
#